data_329265377ca4d64bc29a7cfd0f08fc1b
#
_entry.id   329265377ca4d64bc29a7cfd0f08fc1b
#
_cell.length_a   1.000
_cell.length_b   1.000
_cell.length_c   1.000
_cell.angle_alpha   90.00
_cell.angle_beta   90.00
_cell.angle_gamma   90.00
#
_symmetry.space_group_name_H-M   'P 1'
#
loop_
_entity.id
_entity.type
_entity.pdbx_description
1 polymer ?
#
loop_
_entity_poly.entity_id
_entity_poly.type
_entity_poly.pdbx_seq_one_letter_code
_entity_poly.pdbx_strand_id
1 'polypeptide(L)'
;MPQDELPILRVEGKDDRYVIEHLLSRHGIDWQIVEIKCSNDGDEDSGGKNLLLDGMRTLVTTSTGKSVGFVLDANGVASDRWRAVRDRLGDLGLALPDKIPEGGFVGDALKVKTRVGVWLMPDNRRSGALEEFLGNLVDDQDGLLQHAESSTAEALRLGASFPAAKRRKAVLHAWLAWQRRPGLPYGLAITAHYFQHDSPAALSFVDWFRRVFETS
;
A
#
# COMPACT_ATOMS: atom_id res chain seq x y z
N MET A 1 -16.41 -22.00 -21.22
CA MET A 1 -16.22 -21.70 -19.81
C MET A 1 -15.74 -20.26 -19.74
N PRO A 2 -16.42 -19.31 -19.05
CA PRO A 2 -15.80 -18.01 -18.79
C PRO A 2 -14.50 -18.31 -18.06
N GLN A 3 -13.38 -17.73 -18.49
CA GLN A 3 -12.15 -17.73 -17.72
C GLN A 3 -12.50 -17.12 -16.37
N ASP A 4 -12.30 -17.87 -15.28
CA ASP A 4 -12.48 -17.34 -13.94
C ASP A 4 -11.50 -16.16 -13.80
N GLU A 5 -12.04 -14.95 -13.96
CA GLU A 5 -11.25 -13.75 -13.76
C GLU A 5 -10.77 -13.73 -12.31
N LEU A 6 -9.48 -13.49 -12.12
CA LEU A 6 -8.86 -13.46 -10.79
C LEU A 6 -9.48 -12.41 -9.87
N PRO A 7 -9.41 -12.59 -8.55
CA PRO A 7 -9.59 -11.51 -7.59
C PRO A 7 -8.71 -10.31 -7.93
N ILE A 8 -9.11 -9.11 -7.51
CA ILE A 8 -8.41 -7.88 -7.91
C ILE A 8 -7.89 -7.15 -6.67
N LEU A 9 -6.61 -6.77 -6.68
CA LEU A 9 -6.04 -5.81 -5.75
C LEU A 9 -5.73 -4.51 -6.50
N ARG A 10 -6.36 -3.41 -6.07
CA ARG A 10 -6.08 -2.07 -6.61
C ARG A 10 -5.10 -1.33 -5.71
N VAL A 11 -4.07 -0.77 -6.31
CA VAL A 11 -3.03 0.03 -5.64
C VAL A 11 -2.89 1.38 -6.33
N GLU A 12 -2.29 2.37 -5.66
CA GLU A 12 -2.16 3.71 -6.23
C GLU A 12 -1.12 3.77 -7.35
N GLY A 13 0.06 3.19 -7.14
CA GLY A 13 1.19 3.31 -8.07
C GLY A 13 1.93 2.02 -8.38
N LYS A 14 2.89 2.11 -9.29
CA LYS A 14 3.74 0.97 -9.69
C LYS A 14 4.66 0.52 -8.57
N ASP A 15 5.20 1.46 -7.78
CA ASP A 15 6.06 1.13 -6.64
C ASP A 15 5.29 0.30 -5.60
N ASP A 16 4.01 0.65 -5.32
CA ASP A 16 3.13 -0.14 -4.44
C ASP A 16 2.99 -1.57 -4.94
N ARG A 17 2.68 -1.73 -6.23
CA ARG A 17 2.54 -3.04 -6.85
C ARG A 17 3.80 -3.88 -6.67
N TYR A 18 4.95 -3.36 -7.07
CA TYR A 18 6.20 -4.12 -6.98
C TYR A 18 6.60 -4.45 -5.54
N VAL A 19 6.39 -3.52 -4.60
CA VAL A 19 6.63 -3.77 -3.17
C VAL A 19 5.76 -4.91 -2.67
N ILE A 20 4.46 -4.90 -3.00
CA ILE A 20 3.52 -5.94 -2.58
C ILE A 20 3.89 -7.30 -3.19
N GLU A 21 4.14 -7.37 -4.50
CA GLU A 21 4.54 -8.61 -5.19
C GLU A 21 5.78 -9.24 -4.54
N HIS A 22 6.82 -8.43 -4.28
CA HIS A 22 8.05 -8.91 -3.65
C HIS A 22 7.88 -9.28 -2.17
N LEU A 23 7.06 -8.51 -1.43
CA LEU A 23 6.77 -8.82 -0.04
C LEU A 23 6.01 -10.14 0.10
N LEU A 24 4.95 -10.35 -0.69
CA LEU A 24 4.18 -11.59 -0.70
C LEU A 24 5.05 -12.80 -1.08
N SER A 25 5.90 -12.65 -2.10
CA SER A 25 6.86 -13.68 -2.50
C SER A 25 7.82 -14.06 -1.35
N ARG A 26 8.26 -13.08 -0.54
CA ARG A 26 9.10 -13.33 0.65
C ARG A 26 8.39 -14.16 1.72
N HIS A 27 7.07 -14.12 1.76
CA HIS A 27 6.23 -14.91 2.66
C HIS A 27 5.73 -16.22 2.04
N GLY A 28 6.25 -16.61 0.86
CA GLY A 28 5.84 -17.84 0.16
C GLY A 28 4.42 -17.78 -0.39
N ILE A 29 3.84 -16.59 -0.51
CA ILE A 29 2.51 -16.40 -1.09
C ILE A 29 2.64 -16.25 -2.60
N ASP A 30 1.92 -17.07 -3.33
CA ASP A 30 1.76 -16.90 -4.77
C ASP A 30 0.83 -15.71 -5.04
N TRP A 31 1.42 -14.54 -5.26
CA TRP A 31 0.64 -13.34 -5.53
C TRP A 31 -0.10 -13.38 -6.88
N GLN A 32 0.23 -14.33 -7.77
CA GLN A 32 -0.43 -14.49 -9.08
C GLN A 32 -1.88 -15.00 -8.96
N ILE A 33 -2.31 -15.42 -7.79
CA ILE A 33 -3.73 -15.72 -7.51
C ILE A 33 -4.62 -14.46 -7.51
N VAL A 34 -4.00 -13.27 -7.56
CA VAL A 34 -4.68 -11.97 -7.53
C VAL A 34 -4.11 -11.08 -8.63
N GLU A 35 -4.97 -10.43 -9.39
CA GLU A 35 -4.55 -9.44 -10.37
C GLU A 35 -4.27 -8.09 -9.67
N ILE A 36 -3.00 -7.69 -9.53
CA ILE A 36 -2.61 -6.43 -8.91
C ILE A 36 -2.57 -5.33 -9.97
N LYS A 37 -3.50 -4.37 -9.88
CA LYS A 37 -3.66 -3.27 -10.86
C LYS A 37 -3.34 -1.91 -10.23
N CYS A 38 -2.50 -1.13 -10.90
CA CYS A 38 -2.29 0.28 -10.55
C CYS A 38 -3.47 1.14 -10.99
N SER A 39 -3.76 2.20 -10.24
CA SER A 39 -4.77 3.19 -10.64
C SER A 39 -4.20 4.24 -11.60
N ASN A 40 -2.89 4.44 -11.56
CA ASN A 40 -2.15 5.34 -12.45
C ASN A 40 -1.21 4.53 -13.34
N ASP A 41 -1.69 4.09 -14.51
CA ASP A 41 -0.81 3.58 -15.58
C ASP A 41 -0.22 4.73 -16.44
N GLY A 42 -0.51 5.98 -16.12
CA GLY A 42 0.00 7.21 -16.72
C GLY A 42 0.80 8.06 -15.73
N ASP A 43 1.45 9.11 -16.20
CA ASP A 43 2.34 10.01 -15.48
C ASP A 43 1.95 10.29 -14.02
N GLU A 44 2.94 10.26 -13.13
CA GLU A 44 2.82 10.56 -11.68
C GLU A 44 2.20 11.94 -11.38
N ASP A 45 2.19 12.85 -12.35
CA ASP A 45 1.70 14.24 -12.22
C ASP A 45 0.22 14.43 -12.61
N SER A 46 -0.41 13.44 -13.22
CA SER A 46 -1.80 13.55 -13.63
C SER A 46 -2.74 13.22 -12.47
N GLY A 47 -3.05 14.20 -11.60
CA GLY A 47 -4.27 14.30 -10.75
C GLY A 47 -4.89 13.04 -10.09
N GLY A 48 -4.23 11.90 -10.17
CA GLY A 48 -4.75 10.56 -9.93
C GLY A 48 -5.11 10.18 -8.49
N LYS A 49 -4.97 11.08 -7.54
CA LYS A 49 -5.20 10.80 -6.10
C LYS A 49 -6.61 10.34 -5.74
N ASN A 50 -7.58 10.55 -6.62
CA ASN A 50 -8.96 10.13 -6.37
C ASN A 50 -9.45 9.01 -7.30
N LEU A 51 -8.72 8.67 -8.37
CA LEU A 51 -9.17 7.65 -9.35
C LEU A 51 -9.50 6.31 -8.69
N LEU A 52 -8.67 5.88 -7.72
CA LEU A 52 -8.92 4.65 -6.98
C LEU A 52 -10.20 4.74 -6.15
N LEU A 53 -10.41 5.83 -5.42
CA LEU A 53 -11.63 6.06 -4.65
C LEU A 53 -12.86 6.18 -5.57
N ASP A 54 -12.75 6.87 -6.68
CA ASP A 54 -13.88 7.12 -7.58
C ASP A 54 -14.33 5.84 -8.31
N GLY A 55 -13.38 4.95 -8.66
CA GLY A 55 -13.67 3.65 -9.25
C GLY A 55 -14.07 2.55 -8.25
N MET A 56 -13.89 2.77 -6.94
CA MET A 56 -14.02 1.75 -5.91
C MET A 56 -15.40 1.09 -5.90
N ARG A 57 -16.47 1.88 -5.88
CA ARG A 57 -17.85 1.38 -5.89
C ARG A 57 -18.12 0.53 -7.13
N THR A 58 -17.77 1.01 -8.31
CA THR A 58 -17.96 0.31 -9.58
C THR A 58 -17.25 -1.03 -9.55
N LEU A 59 -15.99 -1.06 -9.14
CA LEU A 59 -15.22 -2.29 -9.08
C LEU A 59 -15.86 -3.32 -8.13
N VAL A 60 -16.29 -2.91 -6.94
CA VAL A 60 -16.97 -3.81 -5.99
C VAL A 60 -18.26 -4.36 -6.56
N THR A 61 -19.05 -3.54 -7.25
CA THR A 61 -20.34 -3.98 -7.82
C THR A 61 -20.19 -4.88 -9.05
N THR A 62 -19.11 -4.74 -9.81
CA THR A 62 -18.85 -5.57 -11.00
C THR A 62 -18.08 -6.86 -10.69
N SER A 63 -17.55 -7.02 -9.47
CA SER A 63 -16.75 -8.18 -9.05
C SER A 63 -17.56 -9.19 -8.23
N THR A 64 -18.83 -9.39 -8.56
CA THR A 64 -19.72 -10.33 -7.86
C THR A 64 -19.11 -11.73 -7.74
N GLY A 65 -19.12 -12.28 -6.52
CA GLY A 65 -18.59 -13.62 -6.22
C GLY A 65 -17.05 -13.68 -6.09
N LYS A 66 -16.36 -12.54 -6.11
CA LYS A 66 -14.90 -12.44 -6.03
C LYS A 66 -14.46 -11.59 -4.84
N SER A 67 -13.15 -11.60 -4.57
CA SER A 67 -12.52 -10.69 -3.62
C SER A 67 -11.94 -9.47 -4.34
N VAL A 68 -12.10 -8.30 -3.72
CA VAL A 68 -11.51 -7.04 -4.19
C VAL A 68 -10.80 -6.36 -3.02
N GLY A 69 -9.52 -6.08 -3.19
CA GLY A 69 -8.71 -5.34 -2.24
C GLY A 69 -8.35 -3.94 -2.74
N PHE A 70 -8.19 -3.02 -1.80
CA PHE A 70 -7.72 -1.66 -2.07
C PHE A 70 -6.60 -1.29 -1.12
N VAL A 71 -5.47 -0.87 -1.66
CA VAL A 71 -4.38 -0.26 -0.89
C VAL A 71 -4.31 1.21 -1.26
N LEU A 72 -4.48 2.05 -0.26
CA LEU A 72 -4.63 3.50 -0.41
C LEU A 72 -3.61 4.23 0.47
N ASP A 73 -3.02 5.27 -0.04
CA ASP A 73 -2.25 6.18 0.79
C ASP A 73 -3.18 6.99 1.73
N ALA A 74 -2.83 7.07 3.01
CA ALA A 74 -3.52 7.91 3.97
C ALA A 74 -3.00 9.36 3.95
N ASN A 75 -2.61 9.85 2.79
CA ASN A 75 -2.11 11.22 2.60
C ASN A 75 -2.97 12.25 3.36
N GLY A 76 -2.41 12.91 4.38
CA GLY A 76 -3.17 13.78 5.29
C GLY A 76 -3.69 13.00 6.52
N VAL A 77 -4.98 13.05 6.82
CA VAL A 77 -5.55 12.41 8.01
C VAL A 77 -6.18 11.07 7.63
N ALA A 78 -5.68 9.97 8.22
CA ALA A 78 -6.16 8.61 7.90
C ALA A 78 -7.68 8.44 8.12
N SER A 79 -8.24 9.09 9.15
CA SER A 79 -9.71 9.06 9.39
C SER A 79 -10.52 9.71 8.27
N ASP A 80 -9.99 10.72 7.60
CA ASP A 80 -10.68 11.38 6.48
C ASP A 80 -10.64 10.47 5.24
N ARG A 81 -9.51 9.78 5.03
CA ARG A 81 -9.40 8.78 3.95
C ARG A 81 -10.37 7.61 4.19
N TRP A 82 -10.44 7.13 5.43
CA TRP A 82 -11.41 6.09 5.79
C TRP A 82 -12.87 6.55 5.62
N ARG A 83 -13.20 7.76 6.04
CA ARG A 83 -14.52 8.34 5.79
C ARG A 83 -14.87 8.35 4.31
N ALA A 84 -13.93 8.78 3.44
CA ALA A 84 -14.13 8.78 2.00
C ALA A 84 -14.39 7.37 1.42
N VAL A 85 -13.77 6.31 1.99
CA VAL A 85 -14.07 4.92 1.64
C VAL A 85 -15.49 4.53 2.09
N ARG A 86 -15.86 4.86 3.33
CA ARG A 86 -17.20 4.58 3.88
C ARG A 86 -18.31 5.22 3.04
N ASP A 87 -18.11 6.48 2.62
CA ASP A 87 -19.08 7.21 1.81
C ASP A 87 -19.32 6.54 0.44
N ARG A 88 -18.32 5.85 -0.11
CA ARG A 88 -18.42 5.16 -1.40
C ARG A 88 -19.00 3.76 -1.32
N LEU A 89 -18.80 3.07 -0.22
CA LEU A 89 -19.15 1.65 -0.05
C LEU A 89 -20.34 1.41 0.90
N GLY A 90 -20.79 2.42 1.64
CA GLY A 90 -21.75 2.26 2.75
C GLY A 90 -23.11 1.70 2.36
N ASP A 91 -23.55 1.88 1.13
CA ASP A 91 -24.83 1.38 0.65
C ASP A 91 -24.78 -0.06 0.06
N LEU A 92 -23.57 -0.67 -0.01
CA LEU A 92 -23.38 -2.01 -0.54
C LEU A 92 -23.64 -3.14 0.48
N GLY A 93 -24.08 -2.79 1.66
CA GLY A 93 -24.36 -3.77 2.73
C GLY A 93 -23.11 -4.25 3.48
N LEU A 94 -22.02 -3.47 3.45
CA LEU A 94 -20.82 -3.67 4.25
C LEU A 94 -21.03 -3.15 5.67
N ALA A 95 -20.61 -3.93 6.67
CA ALA A 95 -20.54 -3.50 8.06
C ALA A 95 -19.26 -2.66 8.29
N LEU A 96 -19.25 -1.41 7.81
CA LEU A 96 -18.10 -0.51 7.90
C LEU A 96 -18.01 0.14 9.29
N PRO A 97 -16.96 -0.11 10.08
CA PRO A 97 -16.80 0.50 11.40
C PRO A 97 -16.49 2.01 11.27
N ASP A 98 -16.68 2.76 12.36
CA ASP A 98 -16.37 4.20 12.39
C ASP A 98 -14.89 4.50 12.17
N LYS A 99 -14.02 3.62 12.67
CA LYS A 99 -12.57 3.67 12.46
C LYS A 99 -12.13 2.41 11.73
N ILE A 100 -11.17 2.57 10.82
CA ILE A 100 -10.57 1.39 10.18
C ILE A 100 -9.86 0.53 11.24
N PRO A 101 -10.01 -0.81 11.21
CA PRO A 101 -9.28 -1.70 12.11
C PRO A 101 -7.77 -1.63 11.88
N GLU A 102 -6.97 -1.76 12.94
CA GLU A 102 -5.51 -1.73 12.85
C GLU A 102 -4.93 -2.77 11.87
N GLY A 103 -5.52 -3.95 11.82
CA GLY A 103 -5.16 -5.00 10.85
C GLY A 103 -5.77 -4.82 9.46
N GLY A 104 -6.28 -3.63 9.12
CA GLY A 104 -7.01 -3.39 7.88
C GLY A 104 -8.46 -3.91 7.91
N PHE A 105 -9.29 -3.34 7.05
CA PHE A 105 -10.70 -3.76 6.94
C PHE A 105 -10.84 -4.96 6.01
N VAL A 106 -11.68 -5.91 6.41
CA VAL A 106 -12.19 -7.01 5.56
C VAL A 106 -13.66 -7.21 5.88
N GLY A 107 -14.50 -7.28 4.86
CA GLY A 107 -15.95 -7.50 5.02
C GLY A 107 -16.61 -7.93 3.73
N ASP A 108 -17.84 -8.43 3.83
CA ASP A 108 -18.60 -8.90 2.68
C ASP A 108 -19.68 -7.88 2.30
N ALA A 109 -19.65 -7.42 1.05
CA ALA A 109 -20.67 -6.55 0.47
C ALA A 109 -21.89 -7.41 0.12
N LEU A 110 -22.78 -7.60 1.09
CA LEU A 110 -23.87 -8.56 1.01
C LEU A 110 -24.81 -8.34 -0.19
N LYS A 111 -25.02 -7.10 -0.60
CA LYS A 111 -25.90 -6.76 -1.74
C LYS A 111 -25.34 -7.22 -3.10
N VAL A 112 -24.01 -7.33 -3.20
CA VAL A 112 -23.34 -7.69 -4.46
C VAL A 112 -22.49 -8.96 -4.35
N LYS A 113 -22.47 -9.58 -3.15
CA LYS A 113 -21.74 -10.83 -2.87
C LYS A 113 -20.25 -10.74 -3.20
N THR A 114 -19.63 -9.61 -2.85
CA THR A 114 -18.21 -9.34 -3.08
C THR A 114 -17.50 -9.20 -1.76
N ARG A 115 -16.42 -9.94 -1.54
CA ARG A 115 -15.52 -9.74 -0.39
C ARG A 115 -14.65 -8.52 -0.64
N VAL A 116 -14.60 -7.61 0.32
CA VAL A 116 -13.90 -6.33 0.19
C VAL A 116 -12.84 -6.18 1.27
N GLY A 117 -11.61 -5.91 0.86
CA GLY A 117 -10.52 -5.53 1.74
C GLY A 117 -10.09 -4.08 1.53
N VAL A 118 -9.73 -3.38 2.62
CA VAL A 118 -9.14 -2.03 2.54
C VAL A 118 -7.97 -1.94 3.49
N TRP A 119 -6.84 -1.48 2.96
CA TRP A 119 -5.63 -1.13 3.71
C TRP A 119 -5.27 0.32 3.45
N LEU A 120 -5.05 1.08 4.51
CA LEU A 120 -4.51 2.44 4.42
C LEU A 120 -3.03 2.45 4.79
N MET A 121 -2.17 2.86 3.86
CA MET A 121 -0.75 3.05 4.13
C MET A 121 -0.54 4.19 5.15
N PRO A 122 0.42 4.08 6.06
CA PRO A 122 1.35 2.94 6.23
C PRO A 122 0.81 1.79 7.10
N ASP A 123 -0.17 2.04 7.97
CA ASP A 123 -0.55 1.12 9.05
C ASP A 123 -2.01 1.27 9.53
N ASN A 124 -2.89 1.75 8.68
CA ASN A 124 -4.30 2.02 8.97
C ASN A 124 -4.56 3.08 10.06
N ARG A 125 -3.53 3.71 10.62
CA ARG A 125 -3.62 4.63 11.77
C ARG A 125 -3.02 5.99 11.50
N ARG A 126 -1.78 6.00 10.99
CA ARG A 126 -1.01 7.23 10.76
C ARG A 126 -1.24 7.76 9.35
N SER A 127 -1.00 9.05 9.20
CA SER A 127 -0.83 9.66 7.89
C SER A 127 0.43 9.15 7.21
N GLY A 128 0.40 8.99 5.90
CA GLY A 128 1.55 8.59 5.12
C GLY A 128 1.19 7.85 3.85
N ALA A 129 2.20 7.29 3.23
CA ALA A 129 2.15 6.57 1.97
C ALA A 129 3.03 5.31 2.04
N LEU A 130 3.33 4.73 0.88
CA LEU A 130 4.22 3.59 0.75
C LEU A 130 5.57 3.80 1.43
N GLU A 131 6.15 5.01 1.32
CA GLU A 131 7.48 5.28 1.87
C GLU A 131 7.49 5.25 3.42
N GLU A 132 6.42 5.68 4.08
CA GLU A 132 6.29 5.52 5.54
C GLU A 132 6.15 4.03 5.91
N PHE A 133 5.41 3.25 5.13
CA PHE A 133 5.34 1.80 5.32
C PHE A 133 6.72 1.16 5.21
N LEU A 134 7.44 1.41 4.13
CA LEU A 134 8.81 0.90 3.92
C LEU A 134 9.76 1.34 5.04
N GLY A 135 9.61 2.56 5.53
CA GLY A 135 10.38 3.03 6.68
C GLY A 135 10.15 2.23 7.96
N ASN A 136 8.93 1.69 8.17
CA ASN A 136 8.64 0.81 9.29
C ASN A 136 9.22 -0.62 9.11
N LEU A 137 9.77 -0.91 7.94
CA LEU A 137 10.47 -2.16 7.63
C LEU A 137 12.00 -2.03 7.78
N VAL A 138 12.51 -0.89 8.21
CA VAL A 138 13.91 -0.69 8.55
C VAL A 138 14.05 -0.67 10.07
N ASP A 139 15.14 -1.21 10.59
CA ASP A 139 15.42 -1.19 12.02
C ASP A 139 15.52 0.26 12.53
N ASP A 140 14.84 0.58 13.61
CA ASP A 140 14.88 1.92 14.22
C ASP A 140 16.30 2.34 14.66
N GLN A 141 17.20 1.37 14.87
CA GLN A 141 18.60 1.60 15.21
C GLN A 141 19.53 1.62 13.99
N ASP A 142 19.00 1.54 12.75
CA ASP A 142 19.80 1.62 11.54
C ASP A 142 20.49 2.99 11.42
N GLY A 143 21.82 3.01 11.66
CA GLY A 143 22.62 4.23 11.61
C GLY A 143 22.68 4.87 10.22
N LEU A 144 22.55 4.07 9.13
CA LEU A 144 22.53 4.61 7.77
C LEU A 144 21.18 5.30 7.49
N LEU A 145 20.06 4.79 8.02
CA LEU A 145 18.77 5.47 7.88
C LEU A 145 18.78 6.81 8.63
N GLN A 146 19.31 6.84 9.85
CA GLN A 146 19.45 8.08 10.63
C GLN A 146 20.36 9.09 9.91
N HIS A 147 21.45 8.59 9.29
CA HIS A 147 22.33 9.42 8.47
C HIS A 147 21.62 9.93 7.21
N ALA A 148 20.81 9.10 6.55
CA ALA A 148 20.01 9.52 5.39
C ALA A 148 19.01 10.63 5.76
N GLU A 149 18.38 10.54 6.92
CA GLU A 149 17.47 11.58 7.41
C GLU A 149 18.21 12.91 7.64
N SER A 150 19.37 12.85 8.29
CA SER A 150 20.21 14.04 8.56
C SER A 150 20.76 14.65 7.27
N SER A 151 21.26 13.82 6.36
CA SER A 151 21.80 14.26 5.07
C SER A 151 20.72 14.85 4.16
N THR A 152 19.50 14.28 4.18
CA THR A 152 18.37 14.82 3.43
C THR A 152 17.93 16.18 3.98
N ALA A 153 17.95 16.37 5.30
CA ALA A 153 17.66 17.65 5.93
C ALA A 153 18.74 18.69 5.55
N GLU A 154 20.01 18.30 5.52
CA GLU A 154 21.11 19.16 5.08
C GLU A 154 20.98 19.52 3.60
N ALA A 155 20.65 18.54 2.72
CA ALA A 155 20.45 18.80 1.30
C ALA A 155 19.35 19.85 1.06
N LEU A 156 18.25 19.84 1.83
CA LEU A 156 17.23 20.88 1.76
C LEU A 156 17.79 22.26 2.13
N ARG A 157 18.62 22.37 3.16
CA ARG A 157 19.30 23.63 3.50
C ARG A 157 20.25 24.12 2.42
N LEU A 158 20.83 23.21 1.66
CA LEU A 158 21.74 23.49 0.55
C LEU A 158 20.99 23.76 -0.78
N GLY A 159 19.67 23.71 -0.79
CA GLY A 159 18.86 24.07 -1.96
C GLY A 159 18.31 22.91 -2.76
N ALA A 160 18.25 21.69 -2.20
CA ALA A 160 17.53 20.59 -2.85
C ALA A 160 16.07 20.97 -3.13
N SER A 161 15.59 20.65 -4.33
CA SER A 161 14.33 21.20 -4.88
C SER A 161 13.13 20.26 -4.77
N PHE A 162 13.26 19.08 -4.11
CA PHE A 162 12.11 18.20 -3.94
C PHE A 162 11.08 18.77 -2.94
N PRO A 163 9.78 18.62 -3.20
CA PRO A 163 8.74 19.15 -2.31
C PRO A 163 8.73 18.42 -0.96
N ALA A 164 8.31 19.10 0.10
CA ALA A 164 8.27 18.56 1.46
C ALA A 164 7.54 17.21 1.57
N ALA A 165 6.47 17.01 0.79
CA ALA A 165 5.72 15.75 0.72
C ALA A 165 6.56 14.56 0.18
N LYS A 166 7.66 14.81 -0.50
CA LYS A 166 8.57 13.78 -1.03
C LYS A 166 9.80 13.55 -0.15
N ARG A 167 9.85 14.17 1.05
CA ARG A 167 11.00 14.05 1.94
C ARG A 167 11.29 12.59 2.32
N ARG A 168 10.26 11.80 2.67
CA ARG A 168 10.46 10.41 3.05
C ARG A 168 11.01 9.57 1.89
N LYS A 169 10.50 9.81 0.67
CA LYS A 169 11.03 9.21 -0.56
C LYS A 169 12.51 9.53 -0.74
N ALA A 170 12.89 10.80 -0.59
CA ALA A 170 14.30 11.21 -0.71
C ALA A 170 15.20 10.54 0.34
N VAL A 171 14.75 10.42 1.59
CA VAL A 171 15.46 9.70 2.66
C VAL A 171 15.69 8.24 2.27
N LEU A 172 14.65 7.52 1.85
CA LEU A 172 14.77 6.10 1.49
C LEU A 172 15.69 5.89 0.28
N HIS A 173 15.62 6.76 -0.72
CA HIS A 173 16.54 6.69 -1.87
C HIS A 173 17.99 6.97 -1.47
N ALA A 174 18.24 7.93 -0.59
CA ALA A 174 19.58 8.18 -0.04
C ALA A 174 20.09 6.96 0.74
N TRP A 175 19.24 6.38 1.62
CA TRP A 175 19.57 5.17 2.36
C TRP A 175 19.86 3.97 1.43
N LEU A 176 19.06 3.76 0.38
CA LEU A 176 19.27 2.72 -0.62
C LEU A 176 20.53 2.93 -1.46
N ALA A 177 20.95 4.18 -1.67
CA ALA A 177 22.20 4.49 -2.38
C ALA A 177 23.46 4.01 -1.65
N TRP A 178 23.38 3.77 -0.34
CA TRP A 178 24.50 3.29 0.48
C TRP A 178 24.44 1.80 0.81
N GLN A 179 23.47 1.08 0.29
CA GLN A 179 23.38 -0.35 0.46
C GLN A 179 24.39 -1.10 -0.44
N ARG A 180 24.62 -2.39 -0.15
CA ARG A 180 25.56 -3.24 -0.92
C ARG A 180 25.35 -3.16 -2.44
N ARG A 181 24.11 -3.01 -2.90
CA ARG A 181 23.76 -2.72 -4.30
C ARG A 181 23.03 -1.39 -4.35
N PRO A 182 23.76 -0.29 -4.63
CA PRO A 182 23.21 1.05 -4.56
C PRO A 182 21.97 1.26 -5.46
N GLY A 183 20.96 1.91 -4.92
CA GLY A 183 19.83 2.41 -5.72
C GLY A 183 18.88 1.33 -6.24
N LEU A 184 18.78 0.17 -5.60
CA LEU A 184 17.76 -0.82 -5.99
C LEU A 184 16.36 -0.23 -5.87
N PRO A 185 15.45 -0.54 -6.84
CA PRO A 185 14.02 -0.31 -6.68
C PRO A 185 13.49 -0.97 -5.40
N TYR A 186 12.46 -0.40 -4.80
CA TYR A 186 11.91 -0.85 -3.50
C TYR A 186 11.59 -2.35 -3.46
N GLY A 187 10.89 -2.88 -4.47
CA GLY A 187 10.56 -4.31 -4.53
C GLY A 187 11.82 -5.20 -4.53
N LEU A 188 12.81 -4.87 -5.36
CA LEU A 188 14.08 -5.60 -5.38
C LEU A 188 14.88 -5.45 -4.09
N ALA A 189 14.77 -4.31 -3.39
CA ALA A 189 15.39 -4.09 -2.09
C ALA A 189 14.77 -5.01 -1.00
N ILE A 190 13.46 -5.31 -1.07
CA ILE A 190 12.81 -6.32 -0.21
C ILE A 190 13.42 -7.71 -0.50
N THR A 191 13.53 -8.10 -1.77
CA THR A 191 14.15 -9.38 -2.15
C THR A 191 15.61 -9.46 -1.70
N ALA A 192 16.35 -8.36 -1.75
CA ALA A 192 17.74 -8.26 -1.30
C ALA A 192 17.91 -8.20 0.23
N HIS A 193 16.82 -8.28 1.00
CA HIS A 193 16.80 -8.21 2.47
C HIS A 193 17.29 -6.87 3.06
N TYR A 194 17.09 -5.77 2.36
CA TYR A 194 17.37 -4.45 2.91
C TYR A 194 16.21 -3.99 3.82
N PHE A 195 14.98 -4.40 3.49
CA PHE A 195 13.81 -4.22 4.33
C PHE A 195 13.48 -5.50 5.11
N GLN A 196 13.11 -5.37 6.38
CA GLN A 196 12.71 -6.47 7.27
C GLN A 196 11.29 -6.93 6.90
N HIS A 197 11.20 -7.97 6.06
CA HIS A 197 9.91 -8.51 5.60
C HIS A 197 9.10 -9.19 6.71
N ASP A 198 9.72 -9.50 7.84
CA ASP A 198 9.13 -10.10 9.06
C ASP A 198 8.89 -9.08 10.17
N SER A 199 9.02 -7.79 9.89
CA SER A 199 8.64 -6.73 10.82
C SER A 199 7.14 -6.78 11.16
N PRO A 200 6.70 -6.27 12.34
CA PRO A 200 5.28 -6.24 12.69
C PRO A 200 4.39 -5.56 11.63
N ALA A 201 4.91 -4.51 10.96
CA ALA A 201 4.18 -3.82 9.90
C ALA A 201 3.99 -4.70 8.65
N ALA A 202 5.05 -5.42 8.24
CA ALA A 202 4.99 -6.35 7.12
C ALA A 202 4.04 -7.51 7.41
N LEU A 203 4.15 -8.13 8.59
CA LEU A 203 3.30 -9.24 9.01
C LEU A 203 1.83 -8.85 9.07
N SER A 204 1.51 -7.65 9.58
CA SER A 204 0.14 -7.14 9.62
C SER A 204 -0.47 -6.95 8.24
N PHE A 205 0.32 -6.45 7.28
CA PHE A 205 -0.12 -6.32 5.88
C PHE A 205 -0.35 -7.68 5.23
N VAL A 206 0.58 -8.62 5.42
CA VAL A 206 0.49 -9.98 4.87
C VAL A 206 -0.72 -10.73 5.44
N ASP A 207 -1.00 -10.60 6.75
CA ASP A 207 -2.20 -11.16 7.37
C ASP A 207 -3.48 -10.57 6.77
N TRP A 208 -3.53 -9.25 6.58
CA TRP A 208 -4.66 -8.60 5.89
C TRP A 208 -4.85 -9.17 4.48
N PHE A 209 -3.78 -9.30 3.70
CA PHE A 209 -3.85 -9.85 2.34
C PHE A 209 -4.44 -11.26 2.34
N ARG A 210 -3.96 -12.14 3.24
CA ARG A 210 -4.50 -13.50 3.40
C ARG A 210 -5.98 -13.49 3.72
N ARG A 211 -6.41 -12.68 4.67
CA ARG A 211 -7.83 -12.58 5.03
C ARG A 211 -8.73 -12.10 3.90
N VAL A 212 -8.21 -11.35 2.95
CA VAL A 212 -8.98 -10.89 1.77
C VAL A 212 -9.02 -11.95 0.68
N PHE A 213 -7.89 -12.59 0.37
CA PHE A 213 -7.70 -13.34 -0.86
C PHE A 213 -7.50 -14.85 -0.68
N GLU A 214 -6.96 -15.28 0.45
CA GLU A 214 -6.86 -16.70 0.77
C GLU A 214 -8.13 -17.11 1.54
N THR A 215 -9.13 -17.62 0.83
CA THR A 215 -10.27 -18.30 1.48
C THR A 215 -9.83 -19.68 1.92
N SER A 216 -9.96 -19.97 3.23
CA SER A 216 -9.78 -21.29 3.82
C SER A 216 -10.72 -22.30 3.21
#